data_308589b8d50ad821055b6873d5212048
#
_entry.id   308589b8d50ad821055b6873d5212048
#
_cell.length_a   1.000
_cell.length_b   1.000
_cell.length_c   1.000
_cell.angle_alpha   90.00
_cell.angle_beta   90.00
_cell.angle_gamma   90.00
#
_symmetry.space_group_name_H-M   'P 1'
#
loop_
_entity.id
_entity.type
_entity.pdbx_description
1 polymer ?
#
loop_
_entity_poly.entity_id
_entity_poly.type
_entity_poly.pdbx_seq_one_letter_code
_entity_poly.pdbx_strand_id
1 'polypeptide(L)'
;MVTSGPGATNLITGIATAYMDSIPMVAITGQVPSHLLGRDIFQEVDITGAVAPFSKHSYLVKNANDIPRVVREAFHIASTGRPGPVLIDIPIDVQEQTLKKFDWPEEVNIRGYKPSVKGNDLQIKRVVETIAKARQPLICAGGGVWLADAQEGLLELAETANIPVVKTMM
;
A
#
# COMPACT_ATOMS: atom_id res chain seq x y z
N MET A 1 -3.28 13.60 7.69
CA MET A 1 -3.08 14.79 6.85
C MET A 1 -2.10 15.74 7.53
N VAL A 2 -1.20 16.34 6.78
CA VAL A 2 -0.21 17.30 7.27
C VAL A 2 0.04 18.41 6.24
N THR A 3 0.67 19.50 6.67
CA THR A 3 1.09 20.59 5.79
C THR A 3 2.34 20.22 4.98
N SER A 4 2.78 21.11 4.07
CA SER A 4 3.99 20.97 3.25
C SER A 4 5.29 21.01 4.06
N GLY A 5 6.40 20.81 3.40
CA GLY A 5 7.75 20.94 3.96
C GLY A 5 7.98 20.09 5.20
N PRO A 6 8.32 20.69 6.36
CA PRO A 6 8.60 19.95 7.59
C PRO A 6 7.44 19.08 8.07
N GLY A 7 6.19 19.51 7.83
CA GLY A 7 5.01 18.70 8.15
C GLY A 7 4.97 17.40 7.34
N ALA A 8 5.26 17.48 6.05
CA ALA A 8 5.32 16.32 5.16
C ALA A 8 6.50 15.38 5.50
N THR A 9 7.70 15.95 5.73
CA THR A 9 8.89 15.13 6.05
C THR A 9 8.77 14.38 7.37
N ASN A 10 8.05 14.91 8.35
CA ASN A 10 7.79 14.22 9.61
C ASN A 10 6.97 12.93 9.45
N LEU A 11 6.26 12.74 8.34
CA LEU A 11 5.55 11.50 8.05
C LEU A 11 6.47 10.37 7.54
N ILE A 12 7.68 10.67 7.07
CA ILE A 12 8.55 9.70 6.38
C ILE A 12 8.79 8.47 7.24
N THR A 13 9.13 8.64 8.51
CA THR A 13 9.33 7.50 9.43
C THR A 13 8.08 6.64 9.57
N GLY A 14 6.90 7.26 9.75
CA GLY A 14 5.63 6.54 9.87
C GLY A 14 5.23 5.81 8.58
N ILE A 15 5.48 6.43 7.41
CA ILE A 15 5.24 5.81 6.11
C ILE A 15 6.17 4.61 5.91
N ALA A 16 7.47 4.76 6.22
CA ALA A 16 8.44 3.67 6.11
C ALA A 16 8.08 2.49 7.03
N THR A 17 7.69 2.76 8.28
CA THR A 17 7.22 1.73 9.22
C THR A 17 5.99 1.02 8.67
N ALA A 18 4.97 1.77 8.24
CA ALA A 18 3.75 1.19 7.66
C ALA A 18 4.04 0.31 6.43
N TYR A 19 5.03 0.71 5.60
CA TYR A 19 5.44 -0.09 4.45
C TYR A 19 6.08 -1.42 4.87
N MET A 20 7.00 -1.40 5.84
CA MET A 20 7.66 -2.60 6.34
C MET A 20 6.67 -3.57 6.99
N ASP A 21 5.71 -3.03 7.74
CA ASP A 21 4.73 -3.81 8.49
C ASP A 21 3.47 -4.18 7.68
N SER A 22 3.45 -3.81 6.38
CA SER A 22 2.31 -4.08 5.49
C SER A 22 0.99 -3.47 5.99
N ILE A 23 1.05 -2.28 6.58
CA ILE A 23 -0.11 -1.55 7.10
C ILE A 23 -0.70 -0.68 6.00
N PRO A 24 -1.99 -0.84 5.65
CA PRO A 24 -2.64 0.03 4.68
C PRO A 24 -2.78 1.43 5.26
N MET A 25 -2.22 2.42 4.59
CA MET A 25 -2.27 3.82 5.01
C MET A 25 -2.40 4.74 3.79
N VAL A 26 -3.24 5.75 3.89
CA VAL A 26 -3.28 6.87 2.94
C VAL A 26 -2.79 8.13 3.65
N ALA A 27 -1.64 8.63 3.25
CA ALA A 27 -1.06 9.87 3.73
C ALA A 27 -1.42 11.01 2.76
N ILE A 28 -1.90 12.14 3.30
CA ILE A 28 -2.23 13.32 2.51
C ILE A 28 -1.35 14.47 3.00
N THR A 29 -0.58 15.06 2.08
CA THR A 29 0.29 16.20 2.34
C THR A 29 -0.15 17.42 1.55
N GLY A 30 0.01 18.59 2.14
CA GLY A 30 -0.02 19.84 1.39
C GLY A 30 1.28 20.05 0.65
N GLN A 31 1.24 20.86 -0.41
CA GLN A 31 2.41 21.22 -1.19
C GLN A 31 2.33 22.72 -1.56
N VAL A 32 3.47 23.29 -1.89
CA VAL A 32 3.58 24.68 -2.41
C VAL A 32 2.78 24.83 -3.71
N PRO A 33 2.47 26.07 -4.16
CA PRO A 33 1.74 26.26 -5.41
C PRO A 33 2.39 25.52 -6.59
N SER A 34 1.58 24.90 -7.43
CA SER A 34 2.05 24.02 -8.51
C SER A 34 3.01 24.71 -9.49
N HIS A 35 2.82 26.01 -9.75
CA HIS A 35 3.67 26.79 -10.65
C HIS A 35 5.05 27.16 -10.04
N LEU A 36 5.25 26.92 -8.74
CA LEU A 36 6.50 27.15 -8.02
C LEU A 36 7.28 25.88 -7.73
N LEU A 37 6.72 24.69 -8.04
CA LEU A 37 7.40 23.43 -7.84
C LEU A 37 8.74 23.35 -8.58
N GLY A 38 9.77 22.84 -7.91
CA GLY A 38 11.13 22.72 -8.44
C GLY A 38 11.93 24.02 -8.43
N ARG A 39 11.51 25.02 -7.62
CA ARG A 39 12.18 26.31 -7.50
C ARG A 39 12.83 26.54 -6.13
N ASP A 40 12.90 25.51 -5.29
CA ASP A 40 13.49 25.56 -3.94
C ASP A 40 12.93 26.70 -3.07
N ILE A 41 11.61 26.88 -3.11
CA ILE A 41 10.94 27.90 -2.32
C ILE A 41 10.72 27.44 -0.87
N PHE A 42 10.35 28.38 0.00
CA PHE A 42 10.10 28.11 1.41
C PHE A 42 9.07 26.98 1.60
N GLN A 43 9.43 25.99 2.40
CA GLN A 43 8.65 24.79 2.70
C GLN A 43 8.32 23.88 1.49
N GLU A 44 9.03 24.04 0.39
CA GLU A 44 8.99 23.06 -0.68
C GLU A 44 9.79 21.81 -0.29
N VAL A 45 9.24 20.63 -0.59
CA VAL A 45 9.94 19.36 -0.52
C VAL A 45 9.37 18.39 -1.53
N ASP A 46 10.22 17.67 -2.24
CA ASP A 46 9.76 16.53 -3.06
C ASP A 46 9.45 15.34 -2.17
N ILE A 47 8.29 15.40 -1.51
CA ILE A 47 7.84 14.31 -0.65
C ILE A 47 7.47 13.06 -1.44
N THR A 48 7.01 13.20 -2.69
CA THR A 48 6.69 12.06 -3.57
C THR A 48 7.93 11.26 -3.90
N GLY A 49 9.03 11.93 -4.24
CA GLY A 49 10.33 11.30 -4.45
C GLY A 49 10.93 10.72 -3.16
N ALA A 50 10.81 11.44 -2.05
CA ALA A 50 11.34 11.01 -0.77
C ALA A 50 10.73 9.70 -0.25
N VAL A 51 9.42 9.47 -0.48
CA VAL A 51 8.73 8.25 -0.03
C VAL A 51 8.70 7.12 -1.07
N ALA A 52 9.17 7.36 -2.28
CA ALA A 52 9.11 6.38 -3.37
C ALA A 52 9.68 4.99 -3.01
N PRO A 53 10.79 4.84 -2.26
CA PRO A 53 11.36 3.54 -1.90
C PRO A 53 10.51 2.73 -0.91
N PHE A 54 9.64 3.37 -0.15
CA PHE A 54 8.86 2.75 0.93
C PHE A 54 7.38 3.19 0.91
N SER A 55 6.84 3.40 -0.28
CA SER A 55 5.41 3.52 -0.52
C SER A 55 4.98 2.64 -1.68
N LYS A 56 3.72 2.26 -1.70
CA LYS A 56 3.17 1.49 -2.83
C LYS A 56 2.96 2.37 -4.05
N HIS A 57 2.58 3.62 -3.81
CA HIS A 57 2.39 4.64 -4.83
C HIS A 57 2.37 6.03 -4.22
N SER A 58 2.67 7.04 -5.02
CA SER A 58 2.52 8.44 -4.64
C SER A 58 1.88 9.24 -5.78
N TYR A 59 0.98 10.15 -5.43
CA TYR A 59 0.32 11.06 -6.37
C TYR A 59 0.72 12.49 -6.07
N LEU A 60 1.10 13.25 -7.10
CA LEU A 60 1.09 14.70 -7.08
C LEU A 60 -0.15 15.18 -7.86
N VAL A 61 -1.14 15.70 -7.16
CA VAL A 61 -2.41 16.10 -7.76
C VAL A 61 -2.26 17.47 -8.41
N LYS A 62 -2.59 17.58 -9.69
CA LYS A 62 -2.45 18.84 -10.47
C LYS A 62 -3.78 19.50 -10.80
N ASN A 63 -4.90 18.85 -10.50
CA ASN A 63 -6.24 19.35 -10.77
C ASN A 63 -7.22 18.85 -9.72
N ALA A 64 -8.04 19.75 -9.16
CA ALA A 64 -9.01 19.39 -8.14
C ALA A 64 -10.04 18.34 -8.62
N ASN A 65 -10.38 18.33 -9.91
CA ASN A 65 -11.31 17.33 -10.47
C ASN A 65 -10.74 15.89 -10.43
N ASP A 66 -9.41 15.73 -10.29
CA ASP A 66 -8.78 14.41 -10.13
C ASP A 66 -8.83 13.87 -8.69
N ILE A 67 -9.08 14.72 -7.70
CA ILE A 67 -9.03 14.34 -6.27
C ILE A 67 -9.93 13.14 -5.96
N PRO A 68 -11.22 13.09 -6.39
CA PRO A 68 -12.07 11.95 -6.06
C PRO A 68 -11.51 10.64 -6.61
N ARG A 69 -11.03 10.64 -7.86
CA ARG A 69 -10.41 9.48 -8.50
C ARG A 69 -9.13 9.06 -7.77
N VAL A 70 -8.22 10.01 -7.50
CA VAL A 70 -6.95 9.75 -6.82
C VAL A 70 -7.16 9.20 -5.43
N VAL A 71 -8.10 9.75 -4.67
CA VAL A 71 -8.42 9.24 -3.33
C VAL A 71 -8.96 7.81 -3.41
N ARG A 72 -9.88 7.54 -4.34
CA ARG A 72 -10.43 6.19 -4.53
C ARG A 72 -9.35 5.18 -4.91
N GLU A 73 -8.48 5.53 -5.84
CA GLU A 73 -7.32 4.73 -6.25
C GLU A 73 -6.34 4.50 -5.10
N ALA A 74 -6.04 5.54 -4.32
CA ALA A 74 -5.11 5.44 -3.19
C ALA A 74 -5.58 4.45 -2.13
N PHE A 75 -6.85 4.48 -1.75
CA PHE A 75 -7.43 3.51 -0.81
C PHE A 75 -7.40 2.10 -1.39
N HIS A 76 -7.72 1.94 -2.68
CA HIS A 76 -7.66 0.65 -3.35
C HIS A 76 -6.23 0.09 -3.36
N ILE A 77 -5.24 0.89 -3.75
CA ILE A 77 -3.83 0.45 -3.77
C ILE A 77 -3.35 0.13 -2.35
N ALA A 78 -3.69 0.98 -1.38
CA ALA A 78 -3.24 0.77 0.00
C ALA A 78 -3.73 -0.56 0.59
N SER A 79 -4.98 -0.96 0.29
CA SER A 79 -5.65 -2.09 0.92
C SER A 79 -5.58 -3.41 0.14
N THR A 80 -5.17 -3.40 -1.14
CA THR A 80 -5.16 -4.61 -1.99
C THR A 80 -3.75 -5.15 -2.24
N GLY A 81 -3.64 -6.42 -2.62
CA GLY A 81 -2.34 -7.11 -2.71
C GLY A 81 -1.65 -7.13 -1.35
N ARG A 82 -0.30 -6.94 -1.29
CA ARG A 82 0.35 -6.66 -0.03
C ARG A 82 -0.05 -5.25 0.42
N PRO A 83 -0.74 -5.07 1.56
CA PRO A 83 -1.12 -3.74 2.05
C PRO A 83 0.11 -2.84 2.29
N GLY A 84 -0.10 -1.53 2.22
CA GLY A 84 0.98 -0.58 2.47
C GLY A 84 0.58 0.86 2.20
N PRO A 85 1.47 1.82 2.46
CA PRO A 85 1.16 3.24 2.37
C PRO A 85 1.08 3.75 0.93
N VAL A 86 0.19 4.71 0.74
CA VAL A 86 0.07 5.53 -0.48
C VAL A 86 0.07 7.00 -0.05
N LEU A 87 0.81 7.83 -0.77
CA LEU A 87 0.87 9.28 -0.55
C LEU A 87 0.03 10.02 -1.58
N ILE A 88 -0.70 11.05 -1.15
CA ILE A 88 -1.37 12.03 -2.01
C ILE A 88 -0.85 13.42 -1.63
N ASP A 89 -0.11 14.05 -2.53
CA ASP A 89 0.45 15.38 -2.36
C ASP A 89 -0.38 16.39 -3.15
N ILE A 90 -0.91 17.42 -2.47
CA ILE A 90 -1.89 18.35 -3.06
C ILE A 90 -1.39 19.77 -2.91
N PRO A 91 -0.97 20.44 -4.01
CA PRO A 91 -0.58 21.84 -4.02
C PRO A 91 -1.70 22.77 -3.54
N ILE A 92 -1.32 23.89 -2.89
CA ILE A 92 -2.27 24.82 -2.31
C ILE A 92 -3.23 25.42 -3.35
N ASP A 93 -2.73 25.76 -4.51
CA ASP A 93 -3.53 26.29 -5.62
C ASP A 93 -4.54 25.26 -6.16
N VAL A 94 -4.25 23.97 -6.04
CA VAL A 94 -5.20 22.89 -6.36
C VAL A 94 -6.27 22.75 -5.27
N GLN A 95 -5.90 22.94 -3.99
CA GLN A 95 -6.85 22.91 -2.87
C GLN A 95 -7.85 24.07 -2.93
N GLU A 96 -7.45 25.21 -3.51
CA GLU A 96 -8.29 26.40 -3.69
C GLU A 96 -9.20 26.35 -4.93
N GLN A 97 -9.00 25.35 -5.82
CA GLN A 97 -9.83 25.20 -7.00
C GLN A 97 -11.28 24.81 -6.64
N THR A 98 -12.22 25.41 -7.32
CA THR A 98 -13.63 25.02 -7.21
C THR A 98 -13.91 23.82 -8.09
N LEU A 99 -14.44 22.74 -7.48
CA LEU A 99 -14.94 21.59 -8.22
C LEU A 99 -16.20 21.96 -9.00
N LYS A 100 -16.18 21.77 -10.32
CA LYS A 100 -17.34 21.98 -11.17
C LYS A 100 -18.39 20.87 -10.98
N LYS A 101 -17.94 19.64 -10.75
CA LYS A 101 -18.75 18.46 -10.52
C LYS A 101 -17.98 17.52 -9.61
N PHE A 102 -18.62 17.05 -8.55
CA PHE A 102 -18.10 15.95 -7.76
C PHE A 102 -18.49 14.63 -8.43
N ASP A 103 -17.50 13.88 -8.90
CA ASP A 103 -17.69 12.59 -9.55
C ASP A 103 -16.87 11.54 -8.80
N TRP A 104 -17.56 10.69 -8.02
CA TRP A 104 -16.92 9.62 -7.27
C TRP A 104 -16.94 8.35 -8.09
N PRO A 105 -15.77 7.77 -8.45
CA PRO A 105 -15.73 6.56 -9.26
C PRO A 105 -16.36 5.37 -8.52
N GLU A 106 -17.27 4.67 -9.17
CA GLU A 106 -17.85 3.43 -8.61
C GLU A 106 -16.84 2.29 -8.60
N GLU A 107 -16.02 2.19 -9.65
CA GLU A 107 -15.00 1.16 -9.82
C GLU A 107 -13.60 1.76 -9.94
N VAL A 108 -12.61 1.00 -9.50
CA VAL A 108 -11.19 1.33 -9.67
C VAL A 108 -10.60 0.45 -10.76
N ASN A 109 -10.13 1.08 -11.84
CA ASN A 109 -9.44 0.39 -12.94
C ASN A 109 -8.10 1.06 -13.22
N ILE A 110 -7.05 0.58 -12.57
CA ILE A 110 -5.69 1.10 -12.73
C ILE A 110 -4.94 0.20 -13.70
N ARG A 111 -4.52 0.78 -14.84
CA ARG A 111 -3.68 0.08 -15.80
C ARG A 111 -2.36 -0.35 -15.16
N GLY A 112 -2.07 -1.65 -15.16
CA GLY A 112 -0.83 -2.18 -14.60
C GLY A 112 -0.88 -2.51 -13.10
N TYR A 113 -1.96 -2.19 -12.38
CA TYR A 113 -2.16 -2.62 -11.01
C TYR A 113 -3.34 -3.60 -10.91
N LYS A 114 -3.03 -4.89 -10.96
CA LYS A 114 -4.00 -5.99 -10.86
C LYS A 114 -3.44 -7.06 -9.94
N PRO A 115 -3.55 -6.88 -8.61
CA PRO A 115 -3.02 -7.84 -7.65
C PRO A 115 -3.68 -9.20 -7.82
N SER A 116 -2.86 -10.27 -7.91
CA SER A 116 -3.38 -11.63 -7.96
C SER A 116 -3.83 -12.08 -6.58
N VAL A 117 -5.07 -12.57 -6.50
CA VAL A 117 -5.68 -13.12 -5.27
C VAL A 117 -5.82 -14.63 -5.31
N LYS A 118 -5.51 -15.26 -6.45
CA LYS A 118 -5.53 -16.72 -6.62
C LYS A 118 -4.12 -17.27 -6.78
N GLY A 119 -3.81 -18.34 -6.03
CA GLY A 119 -2.61 -19.13 -6.24
C GLY A 119 -2.65 -19.89 -7.57
N ASN A 120 -1.49 -20.25 -8.09
CA ASN A 120 -1.39 -21.06 -9.29
C ASN A 120 -1.52 -22.55 -8.93
N ASP A 121 -2.53 -23.23 -9.48
CA ASP A 121 -2.87 -24.62 -9.14
C ASP A 121 -1.71 -25.62 -9.38
N LEU A 122 -0.91 -25.40 -10.41
CA LEU A 122 0.25 -26.27 -10.69
C LEU A 122 1.36 -26.07 -9.64
N GLN A 123 1.56 -24.83 -9.18
CA GLN A 123 2.52 -24.56 -8.11
C GLN A 123 2.03 -25.12 -6.78
N ILE A 124 0.74 -25.00 -6.48
CA ILE A 124 0.14 -25.57 -5.27
C ILE A 124 0.34 -27.08 -5.25
N LYS A 125 0.07 -27.79 -6.36
CA LYS A 125 0.34 -29.23 -6.47
C LYS A 125 1.80 -29.57 -6.19
N ARG A 126 2.74 -28.84 -6.76
CA ARG A 126 4.18 -29.04 -6.51
C ARG A 126 4.56 -28.83 -5.06
N VAL A 127 3.97 -27.82 -4.40
CA VAL A 127 4.17 -27.59 -2.97
C VAL A 127 3.68 -28.77 -2.14
N VAL A 128 2.47 -29.26 -2.40
CA VAL A 128 1.89 -30.44 -1.72
C VAL A 128 2.77 -31.68 -1.92
N GLU A 129 3.22 -31.96 -3.15
CA GLU A 129 4.11 -33.07 -3.45
C GLU A 129 5.48 -32.95 -2.72
N THR A 130 5.99 -31.72 -2.59
CA THR A 130 7.24 -31.45 -1.88
C THR A 130 7.09 -31.69 -0.39
N ILE A 131 5.99 -31.22 0.20
CA ILE A 131 5.67 -31.44 1.61
C ILE A 131 5.55 -32.93 1.90
N ALA A 132 4.81 -33.69 1.05
CA ALA A 132 4.61 -35.11 1.22
C ALA A 132 5.92 -35.95 1.17
N LYS A 133 6.96 -35.46 0.50
CA LYS A 133 8.29 -36.10 0.40
C LYS A 133 9.28 -35.62 1.47
N ALA A 134 8.97 -34.53 2.18
CA ALA A 134 9.86 -33.95 3.15
C ALA A 134 10.00 -34.86 4.39
N ARG A 135 11.24 -35.01 4.89
CA ARG A 135 11.53 -35.80 6.11
C ARG A 135 11.22 -35.03 7.40
N GLN A 136 11.43 -33.73 7.37
CA GLN A 136 11.27 -32.83 8.52
C GLN A 136 10.70 -31.49 8.04
N PRO A 137 9.42 -31.48 7.60
CA PRO A 137 8.81 -30.24 7.18
C PRO A 137 8.58 -29.31 8.37
N LEU A 138 8.70 -28.00 8.15
CA LEU A 138 8.41 -26.95 9.11
C LEU A 138 7.64 -25.84 8.40
N ILE A 139 6.55 -25.37 8.99
CA ILE A 139 5.83 -24.20 8.50
C ILE A 139 6.32 -22.97 9.26
N CYS A 140 6.75 -21.94 8.53
CA CYS A 140 7.01 -20.61 9.08
C CYS A 140 5.89 -19.66 8.67
N ALA A 141 5.00 -19.33 9.60
CA ALA A 141 3.85 -18.45 9.35
C ALA A 141 4.18 -16.99 9.69
N GLY A 142 3.98 -16.10 8.74
CA GLY A 142 4.16 -14.65 8.90
C GLY A 142 2.83 -13.89 8.93
N GLY A 143 2.88 -12.56 9.03
CA GLY A 143 1.72 -11.67 9.09
C GLY A 143 0.76 -11.79 7.91
N GLY A 144 1.21 -12.32 6.77
CA GLY A 144 0.36 -12.58 5.60
C GLY A 144 -0.78 -13.56 5.87
N VAL A 145 -0.61 -14.50 6.82
CA VAL A 145 -1.68 -15.44 7.23
C VAL A 145 -2.84 -14.67 7.88
N TRP A 146 -2.54 -13.68 8.73
CA TRP A 146 -3.54 -12.80 9.34
C TRP A 146 -4.22 -11.91 8.29
N LEU A 147 -3.43 -11.31 7.41
CA LEU A 147 -3.94 -10.41 6.36
C LEU A 147 -4.85 -11.13 5.36
N ALA A 148 -4.67 -12.44 5.20
CA ALA A 148 -5.47 -13.27 4.30
C ALA A 148 -6.64 -13.99 5.02
N ASP A 149 -6.80 -13.79 6.34
CA ASP A 149 -7.76 -14.49 7.17
C ASP A 149 -7.67 -16.04 7.02
N ALA A 150 -6.41 -16.53 6.93
CA ALA A 150 -6.10 -17.93 6.59
C ALA A 150 -5.65 -18.78 7.81
N GLN A 151 -5.94 -18.35 9.04
CA GLN A 151 -5.47 -19.01 10.26
C GLN A 151 -6.06 -20.40 10.42
N GLU A 152 -7.36 -20.55 10.13
CA GLU A 152 -8.04 -21.86 10.22
C GLU A 152 -7.48 -22.84 9.20
N GLY A 153 -7.28 -22.41 7.94
CA GLY A 153 -6.68 -23.25 6.91
C GLY A 153 -5.22 -23.64 7.23
N LEU A 154 -4.46 -22.75 7.88
CA LEU A 154 -3.12 -23.07 8.35
C LEU A 154 -3.16 -24.14 9.45
N LEU A 155 -4.08 -24.03 10.41
CA LEU A 155 -4.25 -25.00 11.49
C LEU A 155 -4.63 -26.37 10.93
N GLU A 156 -5.63 -26.44 10.05
CA GLU A 156 -6.06 -27.66 9.38
C GLU A 156 -4.91 -28.35 8.63
N LEU A 157 -4.12 -27.57 7.87
CA LEU A 157 -2.95 -28.11 7.17
C LEU A 157 -1.91 -28.66 8.14
N ALA A 158 -1.61 -27.92 9.21
CA ALA A 158 -0.59 -28.31 10.19
C ALA A 158 -0.99 -29.61 10.92
N GLU A 159 -2.26 -29.73 11.35
CA GLU A 159 -2.76 -30.89 12.03
C GLU A 159 -2.87 -32.12 11.10
N THR A 160 -3.44 -31.94 9.89
CA THR A 160 -3.61 -33.02 8.91
C THR A 160 -2.26 -33.60 8.46
N ALA A 161 -1.26 -32.75 8.24
CA ALA A 161 0.05 -33.18 7.79
C ALA A 161 1.05 -33.44 8.95
N ASN A 162 0.62 -33.24 10.20
CA ASN A 162 1.46 -33.32 11.40
C ASN A 162 2.77 -32.54 11.29
N ILE A 163 2.67 -31.27 10.87
CA ILE A 163 3.81 -30.39 10.64
C ILE A 163 3.89 -29.34 11.74
N PRO A 164 5.03 -29.18 12.43
CA PRO A 164 5.18 -28.10 13.40
C PRO A 164 5.14 -26.73 12.74
N VAL A 165 4.55 -25.75 13.45
CA VAL A 165 4.43 -24.37 12.99
C VAL A 165 5.20 -23.44 13.90
N VAL A 166 6.04 -22.59 13.32
CA VAL A 166 6.64 -21.44 13.99
C VAL A 166 6.05 -20.17 13.38
N LYS A 167 5.92 -19.14 14.17
CA LYS A 167 5.43 -17.84 13.68
C LYS A 167 6.54 -16.78 13.78
N THR A 168 6.50 -15.82 12.87
CA THR A 168 7.32 -14.62 12.99
C THR A 168 6.81 -13.73 14.13
N MET A 169 7.60 -12.72 14.49
CA MET A 169 7.25 -11.78 15.56
C MET A 169 6.06 -10.88 15.21
N MET A 170 5.72 -10.77 13.94
CA MET A 170 4.55 -10.02 13.43
C MET A 170 3.68 -10.93 12.58
#